data_66814e79ae2443165aafcd2655955d23
#
_entry.id   66814e79ae2443165aafcd2655955d23
#
_cell.length_a   1.000
_cell.length_b   1.000
_cell.length_c   1.000
_cell.angle_alpha   90.00
_cell.angle_beta   90.00
_cell.angle_gamma   90.00
#
_symmetry.space_group_name_H-M   'P 1'
#
loop_
_entity.id
_entity.type
_entity.pdbx_description
1 polymer ?
#
loop_
_entity_poly.entity_id
_entity_poly.type
_entity_poly.pdbx_seq_one_letter_code
_entity_poly.pdbx_strand_id
1 'polypeptide(L)'
;LEQFAAACDRKTRVVSVSWVGYSSGWRNDLCRLADLAHRRGALLMVDAIQGLGVLPLDVRQTPIDFLAADGHKWLLGPEGAGVFFIRREHLDRLRPLGVGWNSVVHSHDFSRIELVLKPSAERYEGGSQNMAGMIALRASMELLATIGAEALSRRIFEITDLACERLQGLGAVIHSDRSPEHKSGIVVFDFPGRDLQA
;
A
#
# COMPACT_ATOMS: atom_id res chain seq x y z
N LEU A 1 1.05 -17.74 5.60
CA LEU A 1 2.32 -17.89 4.89
C LEU A 1 2.45 -19.21 4.16
N GLU A 2 1.98 -20.31 4.72
CA GLU A 2 2.05 -21.64 4.09
C GLU A 2 1.34 -21.67 2.74
N GLN A 3 0.17 -21.07 2.62
CA GLN A 3 -0.58 -20.96 1.37
C GLN A 3 0.21 -20.16 0.30
N PHE A 4 0.86 -19.05 0.68
CA PHE A 4 1.73 -18.32 -0.23
C PHE A 4 2.94 -19.18 -0.67
N ALA A 5 3.56 -19.88 0.29
CA ALA A 5 4.70 -20.76 -0.01
C ALA A 5 4.32 -21.90 -0.96
N ALA A 6 3.13 -22.47 -0.81
CA ALA A 6 2.60 -23.51 -1.67
C ALA A 6 2.24 -23.00 -3.07
N ALA A 7 1.78 -21.75 -3.19
CA ALA A 7 1.43 -21.12 -4.46
C ALA A 7 2.65 -20.64 -5.26
N CYS A 8 3.83 -20.49 -4.62
CA CYS A 8 5.05 -20.03 -5.28
C CYS A 8 5.89 -21.21 -5.81
N ASP A 9 6.27 -21.14 -7.07
CA ASP A 9 7.14 -22.09 -7.76
C ASP A 9 8.38 -21.41 -8.37
N ARG A 10 9.19 -22.18 -9.14
CA ARG A 10 10.37 -21.66 -9.82
C ARG A 10 10.07 -20.65 -10.94
N LYS A 11 8.83 -20.56 -11.40
CA LYS A 11 8.40 -19.60 -12.44
C LYS A 11 7.84 -18.32 -11.83
N THR A 12 7.54 -18.30 -10.54
CA THR A 12 7.05 -17.13 -9.83
C THR A 12 8.11 -16.02 -9.88
N ARG A 13 7.75 -14.86 -10.43
CA ARG A 13 8.63 -13.68 -10.55
C ARG A 13 8.25 -12.56 -9.59
N VAL A 14 6.97 -12.45 -9.28
CA VAL A 14 6.43 -11.43 -8.39
C VAL A 14 5.38 -12.09 -7.49
N VAL A 15 5.45 -11.79 -6.21
CA VAL A 15 4.38 -12.03 -5.23
C VAL A 15 3.70 -10.69 -5.01
N SER A 16 2.42 -10.58 -5.38
CA SER A 16 1.63 -9.36 -5.21
C SER A 16 0.60 -9.56 -4.13
N VAL A 17 0.61 -8.71 -3.10
CA VAL A 17 -0.27 -8.84 -1.94
C VAL A 17 -0.77 -7.49 -1.48
N SER A 18 -1.99 -7.44 -0.92
CA SER A 18 -2.43 -6.30 -0.13
C SER A 18 -1.79 -6.36 1.26
N TRP A 19 -1.27 -5.23 1.75
CA TRP A 19 -0.78 -5.13 3.13
C TRP A 19 -1.90 -5.42 4.14
N VAL A 20 -3.06 -4.79 3.88
CA VAL A 20 -4.28 -5.03 4.66
C VAL A 20 -5.42 -5.40 3.72
N GLY A 21 -6.06 -6.54 3.96
CA GLY A 21 -7.22 -7.00 3.19
C GLY A 21 -8.45 -6.13 3.47
N TYR A 22 -9.02 -5.52 2.43
CA TYR A 22 -10.17 -4.61 2.60
C TYR A 22 -11.44 -5.32 3.13
N SER A 23 -11.62 -6.59 2.78
CA SER A 23 -12.81 -7.38 3.13
C SER A 23 -12.71 -8.11 4.48
N SER A 24 -11.51 -8.20 5.06
CA SER A 24 -11.28 -8.94 6.31
C SER A 24 -10.61 -8.10 7.40
N GLY A 25 -9.92 -7.03 7.02
CA GLY A 25 -9.06 -6.27 7.91
C GLY A 25 -7.76 -7.01 8.28
N TRP A 26 -7.48 -8.17 7.70
CA TRP A 26 -6.26 -8.94 7.96
C TRP A 26 -5.03 -8.15 7.50
N ARG A 27 -4.10 -7.92 8.42
CA ARG A 27 -2.80 -7.29 8.15
C ARG A 27 -1.74 -8.36 7.94
N ASN A 28 -1.11 -8.32 6.77
CA ASN A 28 -0.02 -9.21 6.41
C ASN A 28 1.32 -8.74 7.00
N ASP A 29 2.14 -9.69 7.45
CA ASP A 29 3.54 -9.46 7.83
C ASP A 29 4.39 -9.34 6.54
N LEU A 30 4.72 -8.09 6.19
CA LEU A 30 5.46 -7.79 4.97
C LEU A 30 6.91 -8.31 5.01
N CYS A 31 7.55 -8.34 6.19
CA CYS A 31 8.91 -8.88 6.32
C CYS A 31 8.94 -10.37 6.00
N ARG A 32 8.02 -11.14 6.60
CA ARG A 32 7.93 -12.58 6.34
C ARG A 32 7.54 -12.90 4.91
N LEU A 33 6.69 -12.07 4.28
CA LEU A 33 6.32 -12.23 2.87
C LEU A 33 7.46 -11.89 1.92
N ALA A 34 8.23 -10.83 2.22
CA ALA A 34 9.43 -10.48 1.47
C ALA A 34 10.47 -11.60 1.53
N ASP A 35 10.75 -12.11 2.72
CA ASP A 35 11.66 -13.24 2.91
C ASP A 35 11.22 -14.48 2.11
N LEU A 36 9.91 -14.77 2.11
CA LEU A 36 9.37 -15.88 1.35
C LEU A 36 9.56 -15.68 -0.16
N ALA A 37 9.22 -14.49 -0.68
CA ALA A 37 9.36 -14.15 -2.09
C ALA A 37 10.84 -14.23 -2.52
N HIS A 38 11.73 -13.59 -1.76
CA HIS A 38 13.16 -13.53 -2.09
C HIS A 38 13.84 -14.90 -2.05
N ARG A 39 13.50 -15.77 -1.09
CA ARG A 39 14.00 -17.17 -1.08
C ARG A 39 13.57 -17.98 -2.30
N ARG A 40 12.50 -17.58 -3.00
CA ARG A 40 12.03 -18.20 -4.25
C ARG A 40 12.55 -17.48 -5.50
N GLY A 41 13.36 -16.43 -5.34
CA GLY A 41 13.86 -15.60 -6.44
C GLY A 41 12.79 -14.68 -7.05
N ALA A 42 11.68 -14.47 -6.35
CA ALA A 42 10.60 -13.56 -6.71
C ALA A 42 10.74 -12.22 -5.99
N LEU A 43 10.10 -11.18 -6.51
CA LEU A 43 10.01 -9.85 -5.92
C LEU A 43 8.67 -9.68 -5.19
N LEU A 44 8.64 -8.82 -4.15
CA LEU A 44 7.41 -8.50 -3.42
C LEU A 44 6.84 -7.16 -3.87
N MET A 45 5.63 -7.18 -4.42
CA MET A 45 4.79 -6.01 -4.70
C MET A 45 3.71 -5.88 -3.62
N VAL A 46 3.61 -4.72 -3.00
CA VAL A 46 2.66 -4.44 -1.93
C VAL A 46 1.62 -3.42 -2.41
N ASP A 47 0.36 -3.82 -2.42
CA ASP A 47 -0.76 -2.89 -2.41
C ASP A 47 -0.96 -2.39 -0.96
N ALA A 48 -0.58 -1.15 -0.72
CA ALA A 48 -0.60 -0.55 0.61
C ALA A 48 -1.80 0.39 0.84
N ILE A 49 -2.79 0.38 -0.06
CA ILE A 49 -3.91 1.34 -0.03
C ILE A 49 -4.68 1.33 1.29
N GLN A 50 -4.76 0.18 1.99
CA GLN A 50 -5.48 0.05 3.27
C GLN A 50 -4.57 0.17 4.50
N GLY A 51 -3.28 0.42 4.32
CA GLY A 51 -2.32 0.49 5.43
C GLY A 51 -1.53 1.78 5.47
N LEU A 52 -1.12 2.30 4.30
CA LEU A 52 -0.29 3.51 4.22
C LEU A 52 -1.08 4.75 4.67
N GLY A 53 -0.48 5.51 5.57
CA GLY A 53 -1.12 6.66 6.23
C GLY A 53 -1.59 6.36 7.65
N VAL A 54 -1.88 5.09 8.00
CA VAL A 54 -2.37 4.69 9.33
C VAL A 54 -1.47 3.68 10.04
N LEU A 55 -0.72 2.88 9.30
CA LEU A 55 0.24 1.94 9.86
C LEU A 55 1.67 2.41 9.60
N PRO A 56 2.59 2.26 10.58
CA PRO A 56 3.99 2.61 10.38
C PRO A 56 4.65 1.65 9.38
N LEU A 57 5.43 2.21 8.45
CA LEU A 57 6.22 1.46 7.49
C LEU A 57 7.54 2.18 7.21
N ASP A 58 8.65 1.50 7.43
CA ASP A 58 9.97 1.92 6.97
C ASP A 58 10.48 0.95 5.90
N VAL A 59 10.54 1.38 4.66
CA VAL A 59 11.01 0.57 3.53
C VAL A 59 12.51 0.23 3.61
N ARG A 60 13.28 0.88 4.50
CA ARG A 60 14.68 0.51 4.75
C ARG A 60 14.79 -0.73 5.64
N GLN A 61 13.80 -0.95 6.51
CA GLN A 61 13.73 -2.10 7.42
C GLN A 61 12.85 -3.21 6.88
N THR A 62 11.82 -2.86 6.10
CA THR A 62 10.91 -3.81 5.46
C THR A 62 11.37 -4.03 4.01
N PRO A 63 11.88 -5.22 3.64
CA PRO A 63 12.53 -5.44 2.36
C PRO A 63 11.55 -5.68 1.21
N ILE A 64 10.54 -4.82 1.08
CA ILE A 64 9.62 -4.81 -0.07
C ILE A 64 10.32 -4.26 -1.30
N ASP A 65 9.96 -4.71 -2.48
CA ASP A 65 10.56 -4.30 -3.75
C ASP A 65 9.77 -3.17 -4.41
N PHE A 66 8.45 -3.27 -4.36
CA PHE A 66 7.52 -2.28 -4.90
C PHE A 66 6.38 -2.04 -3.91
N LEU A 67 5.86 -0.82 -3.92
CA LEU A 67 4.63 -0.48 -3.20
C LEU A 67 3.81 0.50 -4.03
N ALA A 68 2.49 0.33 -3.99
CA ALA A 68 1.55 1.30 -4.52
C ALA A 68 0.43 1.57 -3.51
N ALA A 69 -0.02 2.80 -3.46
CA ALA A 69 -1.20 3.20 -2.71
C ALA A 69 -1.85 4.41 -3.37
N ASP A 70 -3.17 4.39 -3.54
CA ASP A 70 -3.93 5.59 -3.90
C ASP A 70 -4.10 6.51 -2.68
N GLY A 71 -4.23 7.81 -2.93
CA GLY A 71 -4.30 8.84 -1.90
C GLY A 71 -5.64 8.94 -1.18
N HIS A 72 -6.74 8.47 -1.79
CA HIS A 72 -8.11 8.78 -1.35
C HIS A 72 -8.64 7.99 -0.14
N LYS A 73 -7.80 7.15 0.49
CA LYS A 73 -8.20 6.39 1.68
C LYS A 73 -7.47 6.92 2.93
N TRP A 74 -6.60 6.11 3.52
CA TRP A 74 -5.92 6.45 4.77
C TRP A 74 -4.87 7.56 4.64
N LEU A 75 -4.45 7.91 3.40
CA LEU A 75 -3.62 9.09 3.14
C LEU A 75 -4.44 10.39 3.15
N LEU A 76 -5.78 10.34 3.25
CA LEU A 76 -6.69 11.49 3.33
C LEU A 76 -6.58 12.46 2.15
N GLY A 77 -6.05 12.00 1.04
CA GLY A 77 -5.88 12.75 -0.20
C GLY A 77 -7.07 12.60 -1.16
N PRO A 78 -7.01 13.26 -2.31
CA PRO A 78 -8.04 13.12 -3.35
C PRO A 78 -7.85 11.83 -4.17
N GLU A 79 -8.90 11.44 -4.88
CA GLU A 79 -8.81 10.45 -5.96
C GLU A 79 -7.91 10.96 -7.09
N GLY A 80 -7.26 10.03 -7.81
CA GLY A 80 -6.39 10.35 -8.94
C GLY A 80 -5.03 10.91 -8.56
N ALA A 81 -4.64 10.81 -7.29
CA ALA A 81 -3.28 11.06 -6.81
C ALA A 81 -2.89 9.95 -5.82
N GLY A 82 -1.70 9.41 -5.99
CA GLY A 82 -1.21 8.31 -5.16
C GLY A 82 0.31 8.25 -5.11
N VAL A 83 0.83 7.20 -4.52
CA VAL A 83 2.27 6.97 -4.38
C VAL A 83 2.66 5.64 -5.00
N PHE A 84 3.83 5.64 -5.64
CA PHE A 84 4.50 4.44 -6.11
C PHE A 84 5.94 4.45 -5.59
N PHE A 85 6.33 3.36 -4.96
CA PHE A 85 7.71 3.13 -4.52
C PHE A 85 8.31 1.96 -5.28
N ILE A 86 9.56 2.10 -5.68
CA ILE A 86 10.39 1.06 -6.28
C ILE A 86 11.79 1.15 -5.70
N ARG A 87 12.40 0.02 -5.36
CA ARG A 87 13.81 -0.01 -5.00
C ARG A 87 14.68 0.37 -6.19
N ARG A 88 15.70 1.18 -5.93
CA ARG A 88 16.59 1.71 -6.97
C ARG A 88 17.23 0.61 -7.84
N GLU A 89 17.59 -0.52 -7.24
CA GLU A 89 18.18 -1.67 -7.94
C GLU A 89 17.26 -2.33 -8.99
N HIS A 90 15.96 -2.02 -8.95
CA HIS A 90 14.99 -2.56 -9.90
C HIS A 90 14.67 -1.63 -11.06
N LEU A 91 15.16 -0.39 -11.05
CA LEU A 91 14.87 0.60 -12.09
C LEU A 91 15.29 0.13 -13.49
N ASP A 92 16.41 -0.58 -13.60
CA ASP A 92 16.88 -1.08 -14.89
C ASP A 92 16.21 -2.39 -15.32
N ARG A 93 15.57 -3.09 -14.39
CA ARG A 93 14.84 -4.34 -14.65
C ARG A 93 13.38 -4.08 -15.02
N LEU A 94 12.76 -3.05 -14.41
CA LEU A 94 11.37 -2.69 -14.64
C LEU A 94 11.30 -1.56 -15.69
N ARG A 95 11.00 -1.92 -16.93
CA ARG A 95 10.81 -0.94 -18.01
C ARG A 95 9.43 -0.30 -17.93
N PRO A 96 9.29 1.03 -18.06
CA PRO A 96 7.98 1.65 -18.18
C PRO A 96 7.31 1.19 -19.47
N LEU A 97 6.04 0.76 -19.38
CA LEU A 97 5.23 0.38 -20.54
C LEU A 97 4.67 1.62 -21.26
N GLY A 98 4.26 2.63 -20.48
CA GLY A 98 3.82 3.92 -20.99
C GLY A 98 4.94 4.95 -20.90
N VAL A 99 5.67 5.18 -21.98
CA VAL A 99 6.70 6.21 -22.07
C VAL A 99 6.11 7.46 -22.72
N GLY A 100 6.33 8.61 -22.10
CA GLY A 100 5.95 9.89 -22.66
C GLY A 100 7.05 10.95 -22.47
N TRP A 101 6.75 12.19 -22.84
CA TRP A 101 7.70 13.29 -22.84
C TRP A 101 8.34 13.52 -21.46
N ASN A 102 7.63 13.23 -20.37
CA ASN A 102 8.15 13.42 -19.02
C ASN A 102 8.99 12.23 -18.48
N SER A 103 9.04 11.10 -19.17
CA SER A 103 9.81 9.92 -18.74
C SER A 103 11.33 10.07 -18.96
N VAL A 104 11.78 11.05 -19.75
CA VAL A 104 13.17 11.21 -20.21
C VAL A 104 13.92 12.32 -19.48
N VAL A 105 15.25 12.25 -19.51
CA VAL A 105 16.13 13.19 -18.79
C VAL A 105 16.01 14.64 -19.27
N HIS A 106 15.69 14.85 -20.56
CA HIS A 106 15.55 16.19 -21.17
C HIS A 106 14.08 16.53 -21.43
N SER A 107 13.20 16.23 -20.49
CA SER A 107 11.74 16.30 -20.62
C SER A 107 11.17 17.67 -21.04
N HIS A 108 11.92 18.77 -20.85
CA HIS A 108 11.52 20.12 -21.23
C HIS A 108 12.19 20.64 -22.53
N ASP A 109 13.05 19.85 -23.14
CA ASP A 109 13.69 20.18 -24.43
C ASP A 109 13.01 19.40 -25.56
N PHE A 110 11.95 19.98 -26.11
CA PHE A 110 11.16 19.36 -27.17
C PHE A 110 11.86 19.31 -28.53
N SER A 111 13.05 19.92 -28.65
CA SER A 111 13.89 19.80 -29.86
C SER A 111 14.69 18.48 -29.87
N ARG A 112 14.79 17.79 -28.74
CA ARG A 112 15.53 16.54 -28.58
C ARG A 112 14.57 15.36 -28.45
N ILE A 113 14.57 14.49 -29.44
CA ILE A 113 13.79 13.24 -29.44
C ILE A 113 14.73 12.08 -29.10
N GLU A 114 15.00 11.89 -27.83
CA GLU A 114 15.90 10.84 -27.31
C GLU A 114 15.21 10.01 -26.23
N LEU A 115 15.31 8.68 -26.31
CA LEU A 115 14.77 7.77 -25.29
C LEU A 115 15.83 7.45 -24.23
N VAL A 116 16.24 8.47 -23.45
CA VAL A 116 17.10 8.30 -22.29
C VAL A 116 16.22 8.50 -21.03
N LEU A 117 15.84 7.40 -20.40
CA LEU A 117 14.93 7.43 -19.26
C LEU A 117 15.59 8.11 -18.04
N LYS A 118 14.79 8.82 -17.25
CA LYS A 118 15.21 9.39 -15.95
C LYS A 118 15.77 8.29 -15.04
N PRO A 119 16.80 8.57 -14.22
CA PRO A 119 17.43 7.60 -13.33
C PRO A 119 16.67 7.36 -12.01
N SER A 120 15.41 7.79 -11.95
CA SER A 120 14.55 7.69 -10.77
C SER A 120 13.17 7.12 -11.12
N ALA A 121 12.33 6.91 -10.13
CA ALA A 121 10.95 6.47 -10.33
C ALA A 121 10.11 7.43 -11.19
N GLU A 122 10.51 8.68 -11.33
CA GLU A 122 9.88 9.64 -12.25
C GLU A 122 9.80 9.16 -13.69
N ARG A 123 10.65 8.20 -14.11
CA ARG A 123 10.58 7.57 -15.43
C ARG A 123 9.24 6.92 -15.74
N TYR A 124 8.47 6.56 -14.71
CA TYR A 124 7.15 5.95 -14.85
C TYR A 124 6.02 6.98 -15.01
N GLU A 125 6.32 8.27 -14.88
CA GLU A 125 5.39 9.36 -15.07
C GLU A 125 5.50 9.89 -16.50
N GLY A 126 4.67 9.36 -17.41
CA GLY A 126 4.82 9.58 -18.85
C GLY A 126 4.47 10.98 -19.35
N GLY A 127 3.62 11.73 -18.64
CA GLY A 127 3.08 13.00 -19.14
C GLY A 127 2.65 13.97 -18.06
N SER A 128 1.65 14.80 -18.39
CA SER A 128 1.12 15.81 -17.50
C SER A 128 0.50 15.17 -16.25
N GLN A 129 0.85 15.69 -15.10
CA GLN A 129 0.41 15.19 -13.81
C GLN A 129 -0.87 15.90 -13.34
N ASN A 130 -1.63 15.23 -12.47
CA ASN A 130 -2.71 15.85 -11.70
C ASN A 130 -2.13 16.77 -10.61
N MET A 131 -1.69 17.97 -11.01
CA MET A 131 -1.02 18.91 -10.11
C MET A 131 -1.89 19.30 -8.91
N ALA A 132 -3.19 19.50 -9.11
CA ALA A 132 -4.13 19.84 -8.04
C ALA A 132 -4.23 18.68 -7.03
N GLY A 133 -4.35 17.44 -7.52
CA GLY A 133 -4.38 16.24 -6.69
C GLY A 133 -3.06 16.02 -5.95
N MET A 134 -1.92 16.25 -6.59
CA MET A 134 -0.60 16.10 -5.96
C MET A 134 -0.38 17.13 -4.83
N ILE A 135 -0.80 18.39 -5.02
CA ILE A 135 -0.73 19.44 -4.00
C ILE A 135 -1.63 19.09 -2.81
N ALA A 136 -2.85 18.64 -3.08
CA ALA A 136 -3.78 18.23 -2.03
C ALA A 136 -3.29 16.99 -1.26
N LEU A 137 -2.79 15.96 -1.96
CA LEU A 137 -2.20 14.78 -1.34
C LEU A 137 -0.99 15.14 -0.46
N ARG A 138 -0.12 16.03 -0.92
CA ARG A 138 0.99 16.55 -0.14
C ARG A 138 0.52 17.16 1.18
N ALA A 139 -0.48 18.06 1.15
CA ALA A 139 -1.01 18.69 2.35
C ALA A 139 -1.56 17.65 3.35
N SER A 140 -2.27 16.63 2.87
CA SER A 140 -2.77 15.53 3.69
C SER A 140 -1.62 14.73 4.32
N MET A 141 -0.60 14.38 3.53
CA MET A 141 0.57 13.64 4.02
C MET A 141 1.38 14.46 5.05
N GLU A 142 1.52 15.76 4.87
CA GLU A 142 2.15 16.67 5.84
C GLU A 142 1.36 16.68 7.16
N LEU A 143 0.03 16.73 7.11
CA LEU A 143 -0.82 16.61 8.31
C LEU A 143 -0.59 15.28 9.03
N LEU A 144 -0.63 14.16 8.32
CA LEU A 144 -0.39 12.84 8.90
C LEU A 144 1.02 12.73 9.52
N ALA A 145 2.03 13.31 8.85
CA ALA A 145 3.40 13.33 9.34
C ALA A 145 3.57 14.14 10.64
N THR A 146 2.80 15.22 10.83
CA THR A 146 2.84 15.99 12.11
C THR A 146 2.31 15.20 13.29
N ILE A 147 1.37 14.27 13.07
CA ILE A 147 0.81 13.39 14.11
C ILE A 147 1.73 12.19 14.36
N GLY A 148 2.30 11.64 13.28
CA GLY A 148 3.17 10.47 13.30
C GLY A 148 2.41 9.15 13.20
N ALA A 149 2.95 8.22 12.40
CA ALA A 149 2.30 6.95 12.06
C ALA A 149 2.05 6.05 13.29
N GLU A 150 2.96 6.02 14.26
CA GLU A 150 2.83 5.25 15.49
C GLU A 150 1.68 5.77 16.37
N ALA A 151 1.53 7.09 16.50
CA ALA A 151 0.45 7.70 17.27
C ALA A 151 -0.90 7.46 16.61
N LEU A 152 -0.97 7.60 15.29
CA LEU A 152 -2.16 7.30 14.49
C LEU A 152 -2.55 5.83 14.63
N SER A 153 -1.63 4.92 14.40
CA SER A 153 -1.87 3.47 14.50
C SER A 153 -2.40 3.07 15.87
N ARG A 154 -1.74 3.54 16.94
CA ARG A 154 -2.19 3.29 18.31
C ARG A 154 -3.63 3.78 18.53
N ARG A 155 -3.93 5.02 18.11
CA ARG A 155 -5.28 5.58 18.29
C ARG A 155 -6.35 4.86 17.49
N ILE A 156 -6.06 4.45 16.26
CA ILE A 156 -6.98 3.65 15.45
C ILE A 156 -7.24 2.28 16.12
N PHE A 157 -6.21 1.64 16.65
CA PHE A 157 -6.38 0.37 17.34
C PHE A 157 -7.22 0.52 18.62
N GLU A 158 -6.99 1.55 19.43
CA GLU A 158 -7.81 1.85 20.63
C GLU A 158 -9.29 2.02 20.25
N ILE A 159 -9.59 2.81 19.22
CA ILE A 159 -10.96 3.07 18.78
C ILE A 159 -11.61 1.79 18.23
N THR A 160 -10.90 1.02 17.42
CA THR A 160 -11.45 -0.18 16.82
C THR A 160 -11.59 -1.32 17.82
N ASP A 161 -10.71 -1.43 18.82
CA ASP A 161 -10.85 -2.40 19.91
C ASP A 161 -12.06 -2.07 20.78
N LEU A 162 -12.27 -0.79 21.13
CA LEU A 162 -13.47 -0.32 21.83
C LEU A 162 -14.76 -0.58 21.02
N ALA A 163 -14.70 -0.35 19.69
CA ALA A 163 -15.83 -0.65 18.81
C ALA A 163 -16.17 -2.14 18.81
N CYS A 164 -15.16 -3.02 18.73
CA CYS A 164 -15.36 -4.47 18.80
C CYS A 164 -16.00 -4.88 20.13
N GLU A 165 -15.53 -4.37 21.25
CA GLU A 165 -16.10 -4.64 22.57
C GLU A 165 -17.58 -4.25 22.65
N ARG A 166 -17.92 -3.05 22.19
CA ARG A 166 -19.31 -2.56 22.18
C ARG A 166 -20.21 -3.34 21.26
N LEU A 167 -19.73 -3.67 20.06
CA LEU A 167 -20.47 -4.48 19.09
C LEU A 167 -20.75 -5.88 19.63
N GLN A 168 -19.78 -6.53 20.26
CA GLN A 168 -19.96 -7.81 20.93
C GLN A 168 -20.97 -7.73 22.07
N GLY A 169 -20.95 -6.66 22.86
CA GLY A 169 -21.96 -6.39 23.90
C GLY A 169 -23.38 -6.23 23.36
N LEU A 170 -23.53 -5.89 22.08
CA LEU A 170 -24.81 -5.82 21.36
C LEU A 170 -25.18 -7.12 20.64
N GLY A 171 -24.35 -8.16 20.76
CA GLY A 171 -24.59 -9.48 20.14
C GLY A 171 -23.97 -9.63 18.74
N ALA A 172 -23.08 -8.75 18.31
CA ALA A 172 -22.35 -8.93 17.08
C ALA A 172 -21.24 -10.00 17.20
N VAL A 173 -20.97 -10.68 16.11
CA VAL A 173 -19.80 -11.57 15.92
C VAL A 173 -18.74 -10.83 15.14
N ILE A 174 -17.53 -10.70 15.69
CA ILE A 174 -16.40 -10.07 15.02
C ILE A 174 -15.65 -11.12 14.20
N HIS A 175 -15.53 -10.90 12.89
CA HIS A 175 -14.84 -11.78 11.96
C HIS A 175 -13.40 -11.37 11.68
N SER A 176 -13.06 -10.08 11.87
CA SER A 176 -11.67 -9.62 11.74
C SER A 176 -10.80 -10.23 12.82
N ASP A 177 -9.60 -10.67 12.45
CA ASP A 177 -8.58 -11.06 13.42
C ASP A 177 -8.13 -9.81 14.21
N ARG A 178 -8.26 -9.88 15.53
CA ARG A 178 -7.92 -8.78 16.45
C ARG A 178 -6.62 -9.03 17.22
N SER A 179 -5.83 -10.05 16.82
CA SER A 179 -4.49 -10.25 17.37
C SER A 179 -3.58 -9.06 17.07
N PRO A 180 -2.61 -8.74 17.94
CA PRO A 180 -1.71 -7.59 17.73
C PRO A 180 -0.97 -7.63 16.38
N GLU A 181 -0.70 -8.83 15.86
CA GLU A 181 0.03 -9.06 14.61
C GLU A 181 -0.82 -8.80 13.38
N HIS A 182 -2.14 -9.05 13.45
CA HIS A 182 -3.03 -9.09 12.29
C HIS A 182 -4.11 -8.02 12.27
N LYS A 183 -4.39 -7.36 13.40
CA LYS A 183 -5.40 -6.31 13.47
C LYS A 183 -5.01 -5.07 12.64
N SER A 184 -6.03 -4.41 12.11
CA SER A 184 -5.93 -3.15 11.37
C SER A 184 -7.03 -2.17 11.78
N GLY A 185 -7.15 -1.06 11.07
CA GLY A 185 -8.25 -0.11 11.21
C GLY A 185 -9.60 -0.61 10.66
N ILE A 186 -9.62 -1.78 10.01
CA ILE A 186 -10.83 -2.36 9.43
C ILE A 186 -11.37 -3.42 10.38
N VAL A 187 -12.66 -3.34 10.67
CA VAL A 187 -13.39 -4.31 11.50
C VAL A 187 -14.57 -4.84 10.69
N VAL A 188 -14.63 -6.17 10.58
CA VAL A 188 -15.72 -6.90 9.92
C VAL A 188 -16.50 -7.64 10.98
N PHE A 189 -17.80 -7.47 10.96
CA PHE A 189 -18.71 -8.10 11.91
C PHE A 189 -20.07 -8.37 11.28
N ASP A 190 -20.86 -9.23 11.91
CA ASP A 190 -22.27 -9.42 11.59
C ASP A 190 -23.11 -9.48 12.86
N PHE A 191 -24.44 -9.49 12.68
CA PHE A 191 -25.41 -9.81 13.72
C PHE A 191 -26.14 -11.09 13.32
N PRO A 192 -25.87 -12.25 13.94
CA PRO A 192 -26.49 -13.51 13.59
C PRO A 192 -28.03 -13.41 13.53
N GLY A 193 -28.60 -13.86 12.44
CA GLY A 193 -30.07 -13.83 12.22
C GLY A 193 -30.62 -12.47 11.77
N ARG A 194 -29.78 -11.47 11.45
CA ARG A 194 -30.19 -10.20 10.84
C ARG A 194 -29.64 -10.10 9.43
N ASP A 195 -30.49 -9.68 8.49
CA ASP A 195 -30.05 -9.27 7.15
C ASP A 195 -29.53 -7.83 7.24
N LEU A 196 -28.23 -7.63 7.02
CA LEU A 196 -27.56 -6.32 7.04
C LEU A 196 -27.43 -5.72 5.65
N GLN A 197 -27.92 -6.41 4.59
CA GLN A 197 -27.88 -5.93 3.20
C GLN A 197 -29.19 -5.26 2.75
N ALA A 198 -30.18 -5.20 3.60
CA ALA A 198 -31.49 -4.61 3.32
C ALA A 198 -31.50 -3.08 3.45
#